data_c7ae0b1f984a47b1fb378460a003a862
#
_entry.id   c7ae0b1f984a47b1fb378460a003a862
#
_cell.length_a   1.000
_cell.length_b   1.000
_cell.length_c   1.000
_cell.angle_alpha   90.00
_cell.angle_beta   90.00
_cell.angle_gamma   90.00
#
_symmetry.space_group_name_H-M   'P 1'
#
loop_
_entity.id
_entity.type
_entity.pdbx_description
1 polymer ?
#
loop_
_entity_poly.entity_id
_entity_poly.type
_entity_poly.pdbx_seq_one_letter_code
_entity_poly.pdbx_strand_id
1 'polypeptide(L)'
;MATRSDPAEQVDDGSNIPITKTLLQRSLEIASLEAHLDKQRQIYAKRPRIKRLTSLSTKSSADAYYLNSWRRKIEKIGNLNYPRQASSQSLFGSLRLMVAIRPDGSLKEVKLLETSGHRVLDDAAIHIVRLAAPFAPFPDELRQSTDVLEIIRTWQFRKNRSLRSY
;
A
#
# COMPACT_ATOMS: atom_id res chain seq x y z
N MET A 1 -89.58 33.30 6.51
CA MET A 1 -89.32 32.26 5.48
C MET A 1 -87.90 32.24 5.17
N ALA A 2 -87.27 31.15 5.48
CA ALA A 2 -85.87 30.95 5.38
C ALA A 2 -85.35 30.78 3.92
N THR A 3 -84.31 31.46 3.53
CA THR A 3 -83.55 31.09 2.39
C THR A 3 -82.10 30.80 2.82
N ARG A 4 -81.81 29.55 2.72
CA ARG A 4 -80.47 28.99 2.98
C ARG A 4 -79.53 29.45 1.88
N SER A 5 -78.49 30.10 2.29
CA SER A 5 -77.32 30.30 1.41
C SER A 5 -76.25 29.29 1.77
N ASP A 6 -75.94 28.43 0.84
CA ASP A 6 -74.84 27.50 0.94
C ASP A 6 -73.52 28.26 0.85
N PRO A 7 -72.55 27.95 1.71
CA PRO A 7 -71.16 28.48 1.51
C PRO A 7 -70.47 27.60 0.49
N ALA A 8 -69.99 28.24 -0.54
CA ALA A 8 -69.08 27.66 -1.55
C ALA A 8 -67.84 27.11 -0.87
N GLU A 9 -67.61 25.87 -1.12
CA GLU A 9 -66.44 25.12 -0.75
C GLU A 9 -65.24 25.69 -1.53
N GLN A 10 -64.36 26.40 -0.84
CA GLN A 10 -63.06 26.77 -1.38
C GLN A 10 -62.22 25.50 -1.41
N VAL A 11 -62.02 24.97 -2.59
CA VAL A 11 -61.00 23.96 -2.86
C VAL A 11 -59.65 24.69 -2.80
N ASP A 12 -58.94 24.45 -1.74
CA ASP A 12 -57.55 24.84 -1.60
C ASP A 12 -56.70 24.05 -2.60
N ASP A 13 -56.32 24.69 -3.71
CA ASP A 13 -55.39 24.19 -4.72
C ASP A 13 -53.98 24.40 -4.19
N GLY A 14 -53.66 23.62 -3.16
CA GLY A 14 -52.37 23.63 -2.44
C GLY A 14 -51.43 22.54 -2.91
N SER A 15 -51.22 22.29 -4.21
CA SER A 15 -50.17 21.37 -4.65
C SER A 15 -49.72 21.61 -6.10
N ASN A 16 -49.35 22.83 -6.38
CA ASN A 16 -48.56 23.07 -7.59
C ASN A 16 -47.11 23.34 -7.20
N ILE A 17 -46.49 22.35 -6.55
CA ILE A 17 -45.03 22.23 -6.55
C ILE A 17 -44.67 21.88 -7.99
N PRO A 18 -44.00 22.74 -8.74
CA PRO A 18 -43.82 22.48 -10.17
C PRO A 18 -42.96 21.22 -10.30
N ILE A 19 -43.57 20.18 -10.87
CA ILE A 19 -42.93 18.88 -11.19
C ILE A 19 -41.63 19.09 -11.90
N THR A 20 -41.52 20.14 -12.71
CA THR A 20 -40.30 20.59 -13.37
C THR A 20 -39.14 20.95 -12.40
N LYS A 21 -39.45 21.60 -11.26
CA LYS A 21 -38.45 21.94 -10.26
C LYS A 21 -37.89 20.71 -9.53
N THR A 22 -38.79 19.73 -9.26
CA THR A 22 -38.43 18.46 -8.63
C THR A 22 -37.58 17.58 -9.59
N LEU A 23 -37.94 17.57 -10.87
CA LEU A 23 -37.17 16.85 -11.90
C LEU A 23 -35.79 17.45 -12.12
N LEU A 24 -35.67 18.79 -12.14
CA LEU A 24 -34.39 19.49 -12.22
C LEU A 24 -33.50 19.20 -11.01
N GLN A 25 -34.08 19.20 -9.79
CA GLN A 25 -33.33 18.85 -8.59
C GLN A 25 -32.80 17.42 -8.65
N ARG A 26 -33.64 16.46 -9.05
CA ARG A 26 -33.22 15.07 -9.21
C ARG A 26 -32.12 14.90 -10.27
N SER A 27 -32.25 15.63 -11.40
CA SER A 27 -31.21 15.60 -12.43
C SER A 27 -29.88 16.14 -11.93
N LEU A 28 -29.89 17.21 -11.15
CA LEU A 28 -28.68 17.78 -10.52
C LEU A 28 -28.06 16.83 -9.48
N GLU A 29 -28.90 16.17 -8.69
CA GLU A 29 -28.44 15.16 -7.73
C GLU A 29 -27.79 13.96 -8.45
N ILE A 30 -28.42 13.45 -9.50
CA ILE A 30 -27.86 12.36 -10.33
C ILE A 30 -26.54 12.79 -10.93
N ALA A 31 -26.46 13.98 -11.57
CA ALA A 31 -25.23 14.47 -12.15
C ALA A 31 -24.10 14.66 -11.09
N SER A 32 -24.46 15.11 -9.90
CA SER A 32 -23.51 15.25 -8.79
C SER A 32 -23.00 13.89 -8.31
N LEU A 33 -23.88 12.89 -8.19
CA LEU A 33 -23.51 11.53 -7.80
C LEU A 33 -22.64 10.86 -8.88
N GLU A 34 -22.97 11.03 -10.16
CA GLU A 34 -22.16 10.52 -11.27
C GLU A 34 -20.76 11.14 -11.28
N ALA A 35 -20.66 12.46 -11.12
CA ALA A 35 -19.38 13.14 -11.01
C ALA A 35 -18.55 12.68 -9.82
N HIS A 36 -19.21 12.42 -8.69
CA HIS A 36 -18.54 11.89 -7.50
C HIS A 36 -18.03 10.46 -7.72
N LEU A 37 -18.83 9.59 -8.35
CA LEU A 37 -18.43 8.24 -8.70
C LEU A 37 -17.27 8.24 -9.71
N ASP A 38 -17.31 9.09 -10.71
CA ASP A 38 -16.23 9.21 -11.70
C ASP A 38 -14.93 9.68 -11.04
N LYS A 39 -15.02 10.65 -10.14
CA LYS A 39 -13.86 11.10 -9.35
C LYS A 39 -13.29 9.96 -8.50
N GLN A 40 -14.14 9.19 -7.84
CA GLN A 40 -13.71 8.03 -7.06
C GLN A 40 -13.07 6.95 -7.94
N ARG A 41 -13.65 6.67 -9.12
CA ARG A 41 -13.07 5.73 -10.10
C ARG A 41 -11.71 6.19 -10.59
N GLN A 42 -11.53 7.48 -10.87
CA GLN A 42 -10.24 8.06 -11.27
C GLN A 42 -9.19 7.95 -10.15
N ILE A 43 -9.56 8.22 -8.91
CA ILE A 43 -8.69 8.07 -7.74
C ILE A 43 -8.29 6.60 -7.58
N TYR A 44 -9.24 5.68 -7.70
CA TYR A 44 -8.98 4.24 -7.61
C TYR A 44 -8.06 3.74 -8.74
N ALA A 45 -8.29 4.20 -9.98
CA ALA A 45 -7.47 3.84 -11.13
C ALA A 45 -6.03 4.36 -11.04
N LYS A 46 -5.80 5.46 -10.30
CA LYS A 46 -4.46 6.03 -10.05
C LYS A 46 -3.73 5.41 -8.86
N ARG A 47 -4.36 4.49 -8.11
CA ARG A 47 -3.68 3.80 -7.02
C ARG A 47 -2.53 2.98 -7.56
N PRO A 48 -1.34 3.03 -6.91
CA PRO A 48 -0.21 2.22 -7.32
C PRO A 48 -0.56 0.73 -7.18
N ARG A 49 -0.15 -0.05 -8.17
CA ARG A 49 -0.30 -1.51 -8.15
C ARG A 49 0.81 -2.09 -7.28
N ILE A 50 0.43 -2.57 -6.12
CA ILE A 50 1.36 -3.13 -5.14
C ILE A 50 1.39 -4.65 -5.29
N LYS A 51 2.58 -5.21 -5.46
CA LYS A 51 2.83 -6.64 -5.43
C LYS A 51 3.61 -6.99 -4.18
N ARG A 52 3.15 -7.98 -3.42
CA ARG A 52 3.85 -8.50 -2.25
C ARG A 52 4.53 -9.81 -2.58
N LEU A 53 5.81 -9.90 -2.27
CA LEU A 53 6.60 -11.13 -2.33
C LEU A 53 6.99 -11.54 -0.91
N THR A 54 6.54 -12.73 -0.54
CA THR A 54 6.95 -13.42 0.69
C THR A 54 7.71 -14.69 0.32
N SER A 55 8.26 -15.39 1.29
CA SER A 55 8.90 -16.71 1.08
C SER A 55 7.98 -17.73 0.40
N LEU A 56 6.65 -17.56 0.54
CA LEU A 56 5.63 -18.51 0.08
C LEU A 56 4.90 -18.06 -1.20
N SER A 57 5.10 -16.82 -1.65
CA SER A 57 4.26 -16.21 -2.70
C SER A 57 4.98 -15.87 -4.00
N THR A 58 6.13 -16.47 -4.27
CA THR A 58 6.80 -16.32 -5.56
C THR A 58 6.05 -17.10 -6.64
N LYS A 59 5.31 -16.39 -7.47
CA LYS A 59 4.42 -16.99 -8.48
C LYS A 59 5.05 -17.12 -9.88
N SER A 60 6.11 -16.37 -10.16
CA SER A 60 6.77 -16.39 -11.46
C SER A 60 8.29 -16.56 -11.35
N SER A 61 8.92 -16.99 -12.44
CA SER A 61 10.37 -17.09 -12.53
C SER A 61 11.06 -15.72 -12.42
N ALA A 62 10.44 -14.68 -12.98
CA ALA A 62 10.94 -13.31 -12.88
C ALA A 62 10.93 -12.82 -11.43
N ASP A 63 9.86 -13.10 -10.67
CA ASP A 63 9.76 -12.79 -9.24
C ASP A 63 10.85 -13.50 -8.44
N ALA A 64 11.04 -14.79 -8.68
CA ALA A 64 12.05 -15.60 -8.01
C ALA A 64 13.47 -15.11 -8.31
N TYR A 65 13.76 -14.76 -9.56
CA TYR A 65 15.04 -14.22 -9.98
C TYR A 65 15.35 -12.89 -9.30
N TYR A 66 14.39 -11.95 -9.33
CA TYR A 66 14.55 -10.65 -8.70
C TYR A 66 14.76 -10.77 -7.19
N LEU A 67 13.93 -11.59 -6.54
CA LEU A 67 14.00 -11.83 -5.10
C LEU A 67 15.34 -12.45 -4.68
N ASN A 68 15.87 -13.42 -5.45
CA ASN A 68 17.17 -14.02 -5.19
C ASN A 68 18.32 -13.03 -5.39
N SER A 69 18.25 -12.19 -6.42
CA SER A 69 19.22 -11.13 -6.66
C SER A 69 19.22 -10.10 -5.52
N TRP A 70 18.04 -9.67 -5.11
CA TRP A 70 17.85 -8.76 -3.98
C TRP A 70 18.40 -9.36 -2.69
N ARG A 71 18.05 -10.62 -2.37
CA ARG A 71 18.53 -11.32 -1.18
C ARG A 71 20.06 -11.39 -1.13
N ARG A 72 20.69 -11.78 -2.23
CA ARG A 72 22.17 -11.84 -2.32
C ARG A 72 22.83 -10.49 -2.07
N LYS A 73 22.27 -9.42 -2.62
CA LYS A 73 22.77 -8.06 -2.38
C LYS A 73 22.63 -7.66 -0.92
N ILE A 74 21.47 -7.88 -0.31
CA ILE A 74 21.23 -7.61 1.10
C ILE A 74 22.17 -8.38 2.02
N GLU A 75 22.32 -9.68 1.80
CA GLU A 75 23.21 -10.52 2.62
C GLU A 75 24.67 -10.09 2.48
N LYS A 76 25.12 -9.76 1.27
CA LYS A 76 26.47 -9.25 1.03
C LYS A 76 26.71 -7.93 1.77
N ILE A 77 25.83 -6.96 1.60
CA ILE A 77 25.96 -5.65 2.26
C ILE A 77 25.85 -5.81 3.78
N GLY A 78 24.91 -6.64 4.24
CA GLY A 78 24.71 -6.90 5.66
C GLY A 78 25.90 -7.58 6.34
N ASN A 79 26.55 -8.51 5.67
CA ASN A 79 27.74 -9.18 6.20
C ASN A 79 28.96 -8.26 6.22
N LEU A 80 29.09 -7.35 5.24
CA LEU A 80 30.15 -6.33 5.23
C LEU A 80 29.93 -5.25 6.29
N ASN A 81 28.68 -4.97 6.63
CA ASN A 81 28.30 -3.92 7.58
C ASN A 81 27.64 -4.50 8.85
N TYR A 82 28.07 -5.69 9.25
CA TYR A 82 27.56 -6.31 10.46
C TYR A 82 27.80 -5.40 11.67
N PRO A 83 26.79 -5.15 12.54
CA PRO A 83 26.91 -4.18 13.61
C PRO A 83 27.95 -4.61 14.63
N ARG A 84 28.95 -3.77 14.86
CA ARG A 84 30.05 -4.05 15.80
C ARG A 84 29.52 -4.28 17.20
N GLN A 85 28.52 -3.55 17.62
CA GLN A 85 27.90 -3.70 18.94
C GLN A 85 27.24 -5.08 19.11
N ALA A 86 26.54 -5.56 18.07
CA ALA A 86 25.97 -6.90 18.08
C ALA A 86 27.08 -7.98 18.16
N SER A 87 28.16 -7.76 17.45
CA SER A 87 29.33 -8.65 17.44
C SER A 87 30.01 -8.70 18.82
N SER A 88 30.27 -7.54 19.43
CA SER A 88 30.95 -7.45 20.75
C SER A 88 30.12 -7.98 21.91
N GLN A 89 28.79 -7.81 21.84
CA GLN A 89 27.85 -8.28 22.86
C GLN A 89 27.26 -9.66 22.56
N SER A 90 27.72 -10.31 21.47
CA SER A 90 27.22 -11.63 21.03
C SER A 90 25.67 -11.64 20.83
N LEU A 91 25.12 -10.53 20.36
CA LEU A 91 23.68 -10.42 20.09
C LEU A 91 23.30 -11.22 18.84
N PHE A 92 22.20 -11.92 18.94
CA PHE A 92 21.61 -12.65 17.82
C PHE A 92 20.08 -12.60 17.94
N GLY A 93 19.39 -12.81 16.85
CA GLY A 93 17.94 -12.80 16.83
C GLY A 93 17.38 -12.72 15.42
N SER A 94 16.09 -12.82 15.32
CA SER A 94 15.34 -12.73 14.08
C SER A 94 14.34 -11.58 14.15
N LEU A 95 14.22 -10.86 13.05
CA LEU A 95 13.25 -9.80 12.87
C LEU A 95 12.57 -9.94 11.51
N ARG A 96 11.48 -9.24 11.31
CA ARG A 96 10.75 -9.27 10.04
C ARG A 96 10.61 -7.86 9.51
N LEU A 97 11.07 -7.65 8.28
CA LEU A 97 11.02 -6.38 7.58
C LEU A 97 10.16 -6.46 6.33
N MET A 98 9.52 -5.35 6.03
CA MET A 98 8.94 -5.06 4.72
C MET A 98 9.80 -3.99 4.06
N VAL A 99 10.20 -4.25 2.83
CA VAL A 99 10.97 -3.32 1.98
C VAL A 99 10.15 -3.02 0.75
N ALA A 100 9.80 -1.77 0.53
CA ALA A 100 9.05 -1.32 -0.64
C ALA A 100 10.00 -0.68 -1.65
N ILE A 101 9.99 -1.18 -2.89
CA ILE A 101 10.89 -0.80 -3.97
C ILE A 101 10.08 -0.28 -5.15
N ARG A 102 10.56 0.79 -5.81
CA ARG A 102 9.99 1.33 -7.04
C ARG A 102 10.56 0.61 -8.29
N PRO A 103 9.90 0.73 -9.46
CA PRO A 103 10.35 0.06 -10.68
C PRO A 103 11.78 0.40 -11.13
N ASP A 104 12.29 1.58 -10.79
CA ASP A 104 13.67 1.99 -11.06
C ASP A 104 14.71 1.41 -10.08
N GLY A 105 14.27 0.65 -9.10
CA GLY A 105 15.09 0.08 -8.04
C GLY A 105 15.28 0.97 -6.82
N SER A 106 14.74 2.18 -6.82
CA SER A 106 14.85 3.08 -5.67
C SER A 106 14.02 2.58 -4.49
N LEU A 107 14.53 2.79 -3.28
CA LEU A 107 13.85 2.45 -2.05
C LEU A 107 12.70 3.44 -1.80
N LYS A 108 11.49 2.92 -1.63
CA LYS A 108 10.33 3.71 -1.25
C LYS A 108 10.16 3.78 0.27
N GLU A 109 10.18 2.62 0.92
CA GLU A 109 9.92 2.50 2.36
C GLU A 109 10.59 1.26 2.93
N VAL A 110 10.98 1.33 4.20
CA VAL A 110 11.37 0.18 5.03
C VAL A 110 10.53 0.21 6.29
N LYS A 111 9.90 -0.90 6.62
CA LYS A 111 9.05 -1.04 7.79
C LYS A 111 9.40 -2.28 8.59
N LEU A 112 9.65 -2.10 9.90
CA LEU A 112 9.80 -3.20 10.83
C LEU A 112 8.43 -3.78 11.18
N LEU A 113 8.21 -5.05 10.86
CA LEU A 113 6.97 -5.77 11.15
C LEU A 113 7.04 -6.51 12.47
N GLU A 114 8.19 -7.16 12.75
CA GLU A 114 8.45 -7.88 13.99
C GLU A 114 9.87 -7.56 14.46
N THR A 115 10.00 -7.21 15.74
CA THR A 115 11.29 -6.89 16.36
C THR A 115 12.09 -8.15 16.68
N SER A 116 13.42 -8.05 16.62
CA SER A 116 14.34 -9.08 17.12
C SER A 116 14.41 -9.18 18.65
N GLY A 117 13.83 -8.21 19.35
CA GLY A 117 14.04 -8.02 20.78
C GLY A 117 15.28 -7.20 21.14
N HIS A 118 16.11 -6.85 20.14
CA HIS A 118 17.31 -6.04 20.29
C HIS A 118 17.27 -4.86 19.33
N ARG A 119 17.16 -3.65 19.86
CA ARG A 119 17.12 -2.43 19.04
C ARG A 119 18.33 -2.29 18.13
N VAL A 120 19.50 -2.73 18.59
CA VAL A 120 20.75 -2.72 17.80
C VAL A 120 20.60 -3.52 16.51
N LEU A 121 19.97 -4.69 16.57
CA LEU A 121 19.74 -5.54 15.40
C LEU A 121 18.65 -4.96 14.48
N ASP A 122 17.58 -4.43 15.07
CA ASP A 122 16.49 -3.81 14.33
C ASP A 122 16.96 -2.58 13.55
N ASP A 123 17.69 -1.68 14.20
CA ASP A 123 18.27 -0.49 13.57
C ASP A 123 19.31 -0.86 12.51
N ALA A 124 20.14 -1.87 12.77
CA ALA A 124 21.13 -2.38 11.83
C ALA A 124 20.48 -2.92 10.56
N ALA A 125 19.40 -3.67 10.66
CA ALA A 125 18.67 -4.20 9.50
C ALA A 125 18.12 -3.08 8.62
N ILE A 126 17.51 -2.07 9.21
CA ILE A 126 17.01 -0.90 8.48
C ILE A 126 18.15 -0.14 7.81
N HIS A 127 19.27 0.04 8.50
CA HIS A 127 20.45 0.70 7.96
C HIS A 127 21.05 -0.07 6.78
N ILE A 128 21.14 -1.38 6.86
CA ILE A 128 21.63 -2.26 5.78
C ILE A 128 20.76 -2.12 4.52
N VAL A 129 19.43 -2.08 4.66
CA VAL A 129 18.55 -1.86 3.52
C VAL A 129 18.82 -0.52 2.84
N ARG A 130 19.00 0.52 3.61
CA ARG A 130 19.33 1.86 3.08
C ARG A 130 20.68 1.90 2.39
N LEU A 131 21.68 1.22 2.92
CA LEU A 131 22.99 1.09 2.30
C LEU A 131 22.95 0.28 0.99
N ALA A 132 22.11 -0.74 0.94
CA ALA A 132 21.96 -1.58 -0.24
C ALA A 132 21.21 -0.90 -1.39
N ALA A 133 20.39 0.11 -1.10
CA ALA A 133 19.70 0.88 -2.11
C ALA A 133 20.69 1.76 -2.93
N PRO A 134 20.42 2.02 -4.24
CA PRO A 134 19.33 1.47 -5.03
C PRO A 134 19.52 -0.01 -5.39
N PHE A 135 18.42 -0.70 -5.57
CA PHE A 135 18.40 -2.08 -6.04
C PHE A 135 18.37 -2.15 -7.57
N ALA A 136 18.37 -3.36 -8.11
CA ALA A 136 18.22 -3.54 -9.55
C ALA A 136 16.84 -3.03 -10.02
N PRO A 137 16.73 -2.41 -11.22
CA PRO A 137 15.44 -2.10 -11.81
C PRO A 137 14.61 -3.37 -12.01
N PHE A 138 13.29 -3.23 -11.99
CA PHE A 138 12.43 -4.37 -12.27
C PHE A 138 12.65 -4.89 -13.70
N PRO A 139 12.66 -6.21 -13.92
CA PRO A 139 12.56 -6.77 -15.25
C PRO A 139 11.23 -6.37 -15.91
N ASP A 140 11.18 -6.34 -17.24
CA ASP A 140 10.04 -5.83 -17.99
C ASP A 140 8.71 -6.47 -17.59
N GLU A 141 8.70 -7.78 -17.38
CA GLU A 141 7.53 -8.53 -16.95
C GLU A 141 6.97 -8.00 -15.60
N LEU A 142 7.84 -7.74 -14.65
CA LEU A 142 7.45 -7.20 -13.35
C LEU A 142 7.04 -5.73 -13.43
N ARG A 143 7.74 -4.95 -14.25
CA ARG A 143 7.46 -3.51 -14.46
C ARG A 143 6.08 -3.27 -15.06
N GLN A 144 5.64 -4.12 -15.97
CA GLN A 144 4.34 -3.99 -16.64
C GLN A 144 3.15 -4.14 -15.69
N SER A 145 3.32 -4.89 -14.60
CA SER A 145 2.23 -5.24 -13.67
C SER A 145 2.35 -4.61 -12.29
N THR A 146 3.47 -3.97 -11.97
CA THR A 146 3.80 -3.57 -10.58
C THR A 146 4.39 -2.18 -10.54
N ASP A 147 3.78 -1.32 -9.71
CA ASP A 147 4.27 0.03 -9.44
C ASP A 147 5.09 0.09 -8.15
N VAL A 148 4.80 -0.77 -7.20
CA VAL A 148 5.55 -0.93 -5.95
C VAL A 148 5.67 -2.41 -5.62
N LEU A 149 6.90 -2.86 -5.38
CA LEU A 149 7.19 -4.20 -4.92
C LEU A 149 7.47 -4.17 -3.41
N GLU A 150 6.63 -4.83 -2.64
CA GLU A 150 6.84 -5.03 -1.20
C GLU A 150 7.44 -6.41 -0.96
N ILE A 151 8.68 -6.44 -0.47
CA ILE A 151 9.37 -7.68 -0.10
C ILE A 151 9.29 -7.83 1.40
N ILE A 152 8.64 -8.89 1.86
CA ILE A 152 8.52 -9.24 3.29
C ILE A 152 9.38 -10.46 3.55
N ARG A 153 10.38 -10.29 4.42
CA ARG A 153 11.33 -11.34 4.75
C ARG A 153 11.67 -11.36 6.23
N THR A 154 12.00 -12.56 6.71
CA THR A 154 12.62 -12.77 8.03
C THR A 154 14.13 -12.62 7.90
N TRP A 155 14.70 -11.76 8.71
CA TRP A 155 16.12 -11.49 8.78
C TRP A 155 16.67 -12.14 10.03
N GLN A 156 17.68 -12.97 9.88
CA GLN A 156 18.32 -13.68 10.99
C GLN A 156 19.75 -13.23 11.17
N PHE A 157 20.02 -12.59 12.29
CA PHE A 157 21.38 -12.32 12.78
C PHE A 157 21.86 -13.52 13.60
N ARG A 158 22.92 -14.16 13.14
CA ARG A 158 23.45 -15.38 13.73
C ARG A 158 24.62 -15.11 14.66
N LYS A 159 24.85 -16.02 15.61
CA LYS A 159 25.99 -15.97 16.53
C LYS A 159 27.36 -15.95 15.82
N ASN A 160 27.47 -16.53 14.64
CA ASN A 160 28.69 -16.54 13.83
C ASN A 160 28.93 -15.23 13.07
N ARG A 161 28.27 -14.14 13.44
CA ARG A 161 28.34 -12.83 12.81
C ARG A 161 27.93 -12.82 11.34
N SER A 162 26.92 -13.59 11.01
CA SER A 162 26.37 -13.61 9.66
C SER A 162 24.88 -13.22 9.66
N LEU A 163 24.48 -12.55 8.58
CA LEU A 163 23.10 -12.20 8.28
C LEU A 163 22.57 -13.10 7.19
N ARG A 164 21.37 -13.64 7.39
CA ARG A 164 20.57 -14.30 6.36
C ARG A 164 19.18 -13.73 6.28
N SER A 165 18.62 -13.74 5.07
CA SER A 165 17.25 -13.33 4.76
C SER A 165 16.49 -14.51 4.18
N TYR A 166 15.32 -14.82 4.75
CA TYR A 166 14.44 -15.91 4.34
C TYR A 166 13.11 -15.41 3.81
#